data_9b35b1414410d644c5c1a182dbc917e2
#
_entry.id   9b35b1414410d644c5c1a182dbc917e2
#
_cell.length_a   1.000
_cell.length_b   1.000
_cell.length_c   1.000
_cell.angle_alpha   90.00
_cell.angle_beta   90.00
_cell.angle_gamma   90.00
#
_symmetry.space_group_name_H-M   'P 1'
#
loop_
_entity.id
_entity.type
_entity.pdbx_description
1 polymer ?
#
loop_
_entity_poly.entity_id
_entity_poly.type
_entity_poly.pdbx_seq_one_letter_code
_entity_poly.pdbx_strand_id
1 'polypeptide(L)'
;MRKKQVTLLELAKRLNLSTSTVSRALNDRHRISEKTRRAVKELALELEYQPNPSAKSLRESKTYIIGVLVPELSHHFFATTISGMEDAAVKEGYKIMICQSKESYERERDVASTFL
;
A
#
# COMPACT_ATOMS: atom_id res chain seq x y z
N MET A 1 -22.31 0.62 -9.08
CA MET A 1 -21.82 -0.77 -9.24
C MET A 1 -20.32 -0.80 -8.98
N ARG A 2 -19.85 -1.64 -8.07
CA ARG A 2 -18.41 -1.88 -7.93
C ARG A 2 -17.94 -2.65 -9.17
N LYS A 3 -17.05 -2.09 -9.99
CA LYS A 3 -16.32 -2.86 -11.01
C LYS A 3 -15.69 -4.07 -10.31
N LYS A 4 -15.94 -5.27 -10.82
CA LYS A 4 -15.35 -6.49 -10.29
C LYS A 4 -13.83 -6.35 -10.42
N GLN A 5 -13.15 -6.21 -9.30
CA GLN A 5 -11.70 -6.03 -9.28
C GLN A 5 -11.04 -7.32 -9.77
N VAL A 6 -10.21 -7.20 -10.80
CA VAL A 6 -9.44 -8.34 -11.32
C VAL A 6 -8.49 -8.84 -10.24
N THR A 7 -8.44 -10.13 -10.06
CA THR A 7 -7.61 -10.77 -9.02
C THR A 7 -6.36 -11.40 -9.62
N LEU A 8 -5.37 -11.64 -8.77
CA LEU A 8 -4.15 -12.38 -9.14
C LEU A 8 -4.49 -13.78 -9.68
N LEU A 9 -5.49 -14.42 -9.09
CA LEU A 9 -5.99 -15.74 -9.52
C LEU A 9 -6.56 -15.68 -10.94
N GLU A 10 -7.25 -14.61 -11.30
CA GLU A 10 -7.81 -14.43 -12.64
C GLU A 10 -6.71 -14.25 -13.69
N LEU A 11 -5.67 -13.47 -13.40
CA LEU A 11 -4.48 -13.36 -14.25
C LEU A 11 -3.81 -14.72 -14.44
N ALA A 12 -3.62 -15.47 -13.37
CA ALA A 12 -3.03 -16.80 -13.39
C ALA A 12 -3.81 -17.77 -14.27
N LYS A 13 -5.13 -17.81 -14.13
CA LYS A 13 -6.02 -18.63 -14.96
C LYS A 13 -5.93 -18.29 -16.44
N ARG A 14 -5.97 -17.00 -16.80
CA ARG A 14 -5.91 -16.56 -18.19
C ARG A 14 -4.57 -16.88 -18.88
N LEU A 15 -3.48 -16.86 -18.12
CA LEU A 15 -2.14 -17.16 -18.62
C LEU A 15 -1.74 -18.62 -18.46
N ASN A 16 -2.60 -19.45 -17.87
CA ASN A 16 -2.30 -20.84 -17.52
C ASN A 16 -1.00 -20.98 -16.69
N LEU A 17 -0.85 -20.08 -15.71
CA LEU A 17 0.28 -20.02 -14.79
C LEU A 17 -0.19 -20.20 -13.36
N SER A 18 0.74 -20.55 -12.46
CA SER A 18 0.46 -20.52 -11.02
C SER A 18 0.38 -19.08 -10.50
N THR A 19 -0.39 -18.85 -9.44
CA THR A 19 -0.47 -17.51 -8.79
C THR A 19 0.89 -17.04 -8.30
N SER A 20 1.74 -17.95 -7.82
CA SER A 20 3.10 -17.63 -7.40
C SER A 20 3.98 -17.16 -8.55
N THR A 21 3.86 -17.76 -9.74
CA THR A 21 4.58 -17.34 -10.95
C THR A 21 4.14 -15.94 -11.38
N VAL A 22 2.83 -15.68 -11.40
CA VAL A 22 2.28 -14.35 -11.74
C VAL A 22 2.74 -13.30 -10.74
N SER A 23 2.69 -13.60 -9.45
CA SER A 23 3.18 -12.69 -8.40
C SER A 23 4.66 -12.36 -8.55
N ARG A 24 5.50 -13.35 -8.84
CA ARG A 24 6.93 -13.14 -9.08
C ARG A 24 7.20 -12.28 -10.32
N ALA A 25 6.46 -12.52 -11.40
CA ALA A 25 6.57 -11.76 -12.64
C ALA A 25 6.20 -10.28 -12.44
N LEU A 26 5.13 -10.00 -11.69
CA LEU A 26 4.69 -8.63 -11.37
C LEU A 26 5.67 -7.87 -10.48
N ASN A 27 6.39 -8.58 -9.61
CA ASN A 27 7.34 -7.98 -8.67
C ASN A 27 8.80 -8.06 -9.15
N ASP A 28 9.04 -8.30 -10.42
CA ASP A 28 10.38 -8.41 -11.06
C ASP A 28 11.35 -9.34 -10.33
N ARG A 29 10.83 -10.40 -9.69
CA ARG A 29 11.67 -11.36 -8.98
C ARG A 29 12.42 -12.27 -9.95
N HIS A 30 13.62 -12.65 -9.55
CA HIS A 30 14.46 -13.57 -10.30
C HIS A 30 13.78 -14.94 -10.55
N ARG A 31 14.21 -15.66 -11.57
CA ARG A 31 13.70 -16.99 -12.02
C ARG A 31 12.39 -16.95 -12.79
N ILE A 32 12.02 -15.82 -13.37
CA ILE A 32 10.92 -15.73 -14.33
C ILE A 32 11.50 -15.31 -15.67
N SER A 33 11.17 -16.05 -16.75
CA SER A 33 11.63 -15.70 -18.09
C SER A 33 11.09 -14.33 -18.52
N GLU A 34 11.86 -13.63 -19.34
CA GLU A 34 11.46 -12.31 -19.86
C GLU A 34 10.14 -12.39 -20.64
N LYS A 35 9.95 -13.46 -21.40
CA LYS A 35 8.70 -13.73 -22.14
C LYS A 35 7.50 -13.83 -21.19
N THR A 36 7.61 -14.59 -20.10
CA THR A 36 6.55 -14.75 -19.12
C THR A 36 6.28 -13.44 -18.38
N ARG A 37 7.33 -12.72 -17.98
CA ARG A 37 7.21 -11.43 -17.31
C ARG A 37 6.46 -10.42 -18.17
N ARG A 38 6.81 -10.32 -19.44
CA ARG A 38 6.14 -9.45 -20.41
C ARG A 38 4.67 -9.79 -20.55
N ALA A 39 4.35 -11.07 -20.78
CA ALA A 39 2.97 -11.53 -20.93
C ALA A 39 2.11 -11.21 -19.68
N VAL A 40 2.64 -11.40 -18.49
CA VAL A 40 1.95 -11.08 -17.23
C VAL A 40 1.72 -9.57 -17.09
N LYS A 41 2.72 -8.75 -17.36
CA LYS A 41 2.61 -7.28 -17.26
C LYS A 41 1.64 -6.71 -18.30
N GLU A 42 1.67 -7.18 -19.51
CA GLU A 42 0.74 -6.76 -20.58
C GLU A 42 -0.70 -7.09 -20.22
N LEU A 43 -0.98 -8.31 -19.77
CA LEU A 43 -2.33 -8.69 -19.36
C LEU A 43 -2.81 -7.92 -18.11
N ALA A 44 -1.90 -7.66 -17.16
CA ALA A 44 -2.22 -6.86 -15.98
C ALA A 44 -2.62 -5.43 -16.35
N LEU A 45 -1.93 -4.81 -17.32
CA LEU A 45 -2.28 -3.50 -17.86
C LEU A 45 -3.62 -3.52 -18.60
N GLU A 46 -3.82 -4.49 -19.50
CA GLU A 46 -5.06 -4.63 -20.26
C GLU A 46 -6.29 -4.76 -19.37
N LEU A 47 -6.17 -5.53 -18.28
CA LEU A 47 -7.26 -5.77 -17.36
C LEU A 47 -7.34 -4.75 -16.22
N GLU A 48 -6.54 -3.70 -16.25
CA GLU A 48 -6.45 -2.69 -15.18
C GLU A 48 -6.24 -3.34 -13.79
N TYR A 49 -5.42 -4.41 -13.73
CA TYR A 49 -5.15 -5.11 -12.48
C TYR A 49 -4.43 -4.19 -11.50
N GLN A 50 -4.98 -4.11 -10.31
CA GLN A 50 -4.35 -3.40 -9.18
C GLN A 50 -4.03 -4.40 -8.07
N PRO A 51 -2.77 -4.46 -7.60
CA PRO A 51 -2.42 -5.27 -6.44
C PRO A 51 -3.28 -4.88 -5.25
N ASN A 52 -3.78 -5.88 -4.52
CA ASN A 52 -4.50 -5.62 -3.28
C ASN A 52 -3.51 -5.14 -2.20
N PRO A 53 -3.61 -3.89 -1.73
CA PRO A 53 -2.69 -3.36 -0.72
C PRO A 53 -2.70 -4.16 0.58
N SER A 54 -3.87 -4.64 0.99
CA SER A 54 -4.01 -5.45 2.21
C SER A 54 -3.30 -6.79 2.09
N ALA A 55 -3.42 -7.46 0.94
CA ALA A 55 -2.72 -8.72 0.69
C ALA A 55 -1.19 -8.53 0.64
N LYS A 56 -0.73 -7.41 0.08
CA LYS A 56 0.68 -7.04 0.08
C LYS A 56 1.18 -6.79 1.50
N SER A 57 0.45 -5.98 2.28
CA SER A 57 0.78 -5.67 3.67
C SER A 57 0.87 -6.93 4.54
N LEU A 58 -0.08 -7.84 4.39
CA LEU A 58 -0.09 -9.10 5.13
C LEU A 58 1.14 -9.97 4.81
N ARG A 59 1.49 -10.07 3.53
CA ARG A 59 2.65 -10.86 3.08
C ARG A 59 3.98 -10.29 3.56
N GLU A 60 4.10 -8.96 3.58
CA GLU A 60 5.34 -8.25 3.93
C GLU A 60 5.41 -7.86 5.40
N SER A 61 4.33 -8.10 6.16
CA SER A 61 4.16 -7.64 7.55
C SER A 61 4.43 -6.14 7.72
N LYS A 62 4.04 -5.36 6.69
CA LYS A 62 4.23 -3.90 6.65
C LYS A 62 2.99 -3.25 6.02
N THR A 63 2.48 -2.22 6.68
CA THR A 63 1.33 -1.46 6.16
C THR A 63 1.74 -0.39 5.15
N TYR A 64 2.99 0.03 5.17
CA TYR A 64 3.48 1.22 4.45
C TYR A 64 2.76 2.50 4.84
N ILE A 65 2.26 2.54 6.06
CA ILE A 65 1.60 3.70 6.66
C ILE A 65 2.36 4.09 7.92
N ILE A 66 2.66 5.38 8.04
CA ILE A 66 3.24 5.98 9.23
C ILE A 66 2.12 6.77 9.92
N GLY A 67 1.82 6.42 11.16
CA GLY A 67 0.87 7.16 11.98
C GLY A 67 1.53 8.40 12.58
N VAL A 68 0.89 9.55 12.45
CA VAL A 68 1.31 10.81 13.06
C VAL A 68 0.19 11.31 13.94
N LEU A 69 0.45 11.43 15.22
CA LEU A 69 -0.50 11.93 16.19
C LEU A 69 -0.07 13.32 16.65
N VAL A 70 -0.95 14.30 16.48
CA VAL A 70 -0.72 15.69 16.86
C VAL A 70 -1.86 16.20 17.76
N PRO A 71 -1.60 17.19 18.61
CA PRO A 71 -2.67 17.77 19.44
C PRO A 71 -3.76 18.40 18.57
N GLU A 72 -3.37 19.23 17.62
CA GLU A 72 -4.29 19.96 16.74
C GLU A 72 -3.62 20.37 15.44
N LEU A 73 -4.32 20.20 14.31
CA LEU A 73 -3.82 20.55 12.96
C LEU A 73 -3.91 22.04 12.64
N SER A 74 -4.65 22.81 13.41
CA SER A 74 -4.82 24.27 13.18
C SER A 74 -3.54 25.07 13.40
N HIS A 75 -2.57 24.53 14.13
CA HIS A 75 -1.30 25.20 14.34
C HIS A 75 -0.37 25.08 13.12
N HIS A 76 0.07 26.21 12.61
CA HIS A 76 0.99 26.30 11.47
C HIS A 76 2.26 25.44 11.64
N PHE A 77 2.79 25.36 12.85
CA PHE A 77 3.95 24.53 13.17
C PHE A 77 3.72 23.06 12.82
N PHE A 78 2.60 22.48 13.24
CA PHE A 78 2.30 21.07 12.95
C PHE A 78 2.03 20.85 11.46
N ALA A 79 1.30 21.76 10.81
CA ALA A 79 1.03 21.67 9.38
C ALA A 79 2.31 21.66 8.54
N THR A 80 3.26 22.54 8.85
CA THR A 80 4.56 22.62 8.16
C THR A 80 5.41 21.38 8.42
N THR A 81 5.44 20.89 9.66
CA THR A 81 6.18 19.69 10.03
C THR A 81 5.64 18.46 9.33
N ILE A 82 4.31 18.29 9.30
CA ILE A 82 3.64 17.17 8.62
C ILE A 82 3.92 17.19 7.12
N SER A 83 3.88 18.36 6.50
CA SER A 83 4.21 18.50 5.07
C SER A 83 5.62 17.97 4.75
N GLY A 84 6.61 18.32 5.58
CA GLY A 84 7.96 17.79 5.43
C GLY A 84 8.06 16.29 5.66
N MET A 85 7.32 15.75 6.63
CA MET A 85 7.25 14.31 6.88
C MET A 85 6.60 13.57 5.70
N GLU A 86 5.54 14.12 5.12
CA GLU A 86 4.84 13.54 3.97
C GLU A 86 5.75 13.47 2.75
N ASP A 87 6.48 14.55 2.45
CA ASP A 87 7.43 14.58 1.33
C ASP A 87 8.52 13.51 1.48
N ALA A 88 9.02 13.32 2.69
CA ALA A 88 10.01 12.28 2.97
C ALA A 88 9.41 10.87 2.88
N ALA A 89 8.24 10.65 3.45
CA ALA A 89 7.57 9.35 3.45
C ALA A 89 7.21 8.89 2.03
N VAL A 90 6.71 9.77 1.19
CA VAL A 90 6.33 9.47 -0.20
C VAL A 90 7.55 9.01 -1.02
N LYS A 91 8.73 9.60 -0.82
CA LYS A 91 9.96 9.17 -1.49
C LYS A 91 10.34 7.74 -1.17
N GLU A 92 10.03 7.28 0.04
CA GLU A 92 10.30 5.91 0.51
C GLU A 92 9.10 4.96 0.29
N GLY A 93 8.06 5.40 -0.39
CA GLY A 93 6.88 4.59 -0.70
C GLY A 93 5.89 4.44 0.46
N TYR A 94 5.97 5.30 1.47
CA TYR A 94 5.07 5.32 2.61
C TYR A 94 3.98 6.39 2.44
N LYS A 95 2.87 6.19 3.13
CA LYS A 95 1.81 7.18 3.31
C LYS A 95 1.75 7.62 4.76
N ILE A 96 1.27 8.84 5.00
CA ILE A 96 1.05 9.34 6.35
C ILE A 96 -0.44 9.30 6.68
N MET A 97 -0.76 8.77 7.85
CA MET A 97 -2.07 8.85 8.47
C MET A 97 -1.99 9.82 9.65
N ILE A 98 -2.78 10.89 9.60
CA ILE A 98 -2.75 11.94 10.60
C ILE A 98 -3.97 11.83 11.49
N CYS A 99 -3.76 11.81 12.80
CA CYS A 99 -4.80 11.84 13.81
C CYS A 99 -4.57 13.00 14.78
N GLN A 100 -5.66 13.50 15.37
CA GLN A 100 -5.63 14.56 16.36
C GLN A 100 -6.06 14.06 17.71
N SER A 101 -5.27 14.32 18.77
CA SER A 101 -5.64 14.00 20.16
C SER A 101 -6.55 15.06 20.79
N LYS A 102 -6.49 16.30 20.30
CA LYS A 102 -7.17 17.47 20.90
C LYS A 102 -6.85 17.61 22.38
N GLU A 103 -5.58 17.37 22.76
CA GLU A 103 -5.08 17.42 24.12
C GLU A 103 -5.80 16.47 25.11
N SER A 104 -6.46 15.43 24.59
CA SER A 104 -7.13 14.41 25.40
C SER A 104 -6.25 13.18 25.54
N TYR A 105 -5.86 12.84 26.75
CA TYR A 105 -5.07 11.63 27.04
C TYR A 105 -5.76 10.33 26.60
N GLU A 106 -7.06 10.24 26.79
CA GLU A 106 -7.84 9.05 26.40
C GLU A 106 -7.81 8.85 24.89
N ARG A 107 -7.99 9.93 24.10
CA ARG A 107 -7.91 9.91 22.64
C ARG A 107 -6.50 9.59 22.16
N GLU A 108 -5.49 10.17 22.80
CA GLU A 108 -4.09 9.89 22.47
C GLU A 108 -3.76 8.42 22.64
N ARG A 109 -4.16 7.82 23.75
CA ARG A 109 -3.97 6.40 24.03
C ARG A 109 -4.72 5.51 23.03
N ASP A 110 -5.97 5.85 22.74
CA ASP A 110 -6.81 5.10 21.79
C ASP A 110 -6.21 5.11 20.37
N VAL A 111 -5.84 6.30 19.89
CA VAL A 111 -5.20 6.45 18.57
C VAL A 111 -3.84 5.73 18.53
N ALA A 112 -3.00 5.89 19.55
CA ALA A 112 -1.70 5.23 19.61
C ALA A 112 -1.84 3.71 19.56
N SER A 113 -2.84 3.14 20.22
CA SER A 113 -3.12 1.69 20.18
C SER A 113 -3.54 1.19 18.81
N THR A 114 -4.11 2.07 17.97
CA THR A 114 -4.49 1.75 16.59
C THR A 114 -3.28 1.62 15.67
N PHE A 115 -2.18 2.29 15.99
CA PHE A 115 -0.94 2.27 15.19
C PHE A 115 -0.02 1.08 15.54
N LEU A 116 -0.28 0.36 16.61
CA LEU A 116 0.52 -0.80 17.05
C LEU A 116 -0.03 -2.10 16.49
#